data_3283dd3fc54fba67cbd4953ea4674ab0
#
_entry.id   3283dd3fc54fba67cbd4953ea4674ab0
#
_cell.length_a   1.000
_cell.length_b   1.000
_cell.length_c   1.000
_cell.angle_alpha   90.00
_cell.angle_beta   90.00
_cell.angle_gamma   90.00
#
_symmetry.space_group_name_H-M   'P 1'
#
loop_
_entity.id
_entity.type
_entity.pdbx_description
1 polymer ?
#
loop_
_entity_poly.entity_id
_entity_poly.type
_entity_poly.pdbx_seq_one_letter_code
_entity_poly.pdbx_strand_id
1 'polypeptide(L)'
;MNRRQIFVAIVVICAGVVSGTIYGTHRGAAPGASVDMLLAGIATCMTQSDGVSCTRPYIQQLLALQDGVATMDSIESKFSPAQCHYIGHVVGQQMYARYHDVETALSSCNRTCDSACVHGIVGEAFAEELGFKNPDEDTDLDLEHLSTEELRTIGTRLCNSLGACHGVGHTLFQVFKKFEPAFALCREIATSSIQQCYNGVTMEYADILSSRNMRVVSGVTYPNPETLDTLCMLPILAEKRACFRYFPRMVAETLKQQNVSQDESLRRVQDLCESYTKTDDRTACFAGIGSFLSYEVLKDPVTAVQSCERFGTPLDRAACTIGRIYIATEDRKEPLAAYCAAMSDSSQKAACYQDLFYFLRANLSADDAKKLCGTNNDLCDQGFQKNALDSWQEIKKTFAR
;
A
#
# COMPACT_ATOMS: atom_id res chain seq x y z
N MET A 1 -47.95 -8.04 -43.64
CA MET A 1 -47.08 -7.76 -42.47
C MET A 1 -47.92 -7.16 -41.36
N ASN A 2 -47.95 -7.79 -40.19
CA ASN A 2 -48.84 -7.47 -39.08
C ASN A 2 -48.24 -6.27 -38.32
N ARG A 3 -49.03 -5.28 -37.91
CA ARG A 3 -48.58 -4.08 -37.20
C ARG A 3 -47.67 -4.35 -35.99
N ARG A 4 -47.81 -5.51 -35.37
CA ARG A 4 -46.93 -5.99 -34.29
C ARG A 4 -45.49 -6.32 -34.72
N GLN A 5 -45.29 -6.76 -35.97
CA GLN A 5 -43.95 -7.06 -36.48
C GLN A 5 -43.16 -5.81 -36.84
N ILE A 6 -43.83 -4.73 -37.20
CA ILE A 6 -43.19 -3.42 -37.48
C ILE A 6 -42.71 -2.78 -36.15
N PHE A 7 -43.50 -2.93 -35.08
CA PHE A 7 -43.12 -2.38 -33.76
C PHE A 7 -41.90 -3.06 -33.15
N VAL A 8 -41.80 -4.37 -33.30
CA VAL A 8 -40.62 -5.15 -32.80
C VAL A 8 -39.37 -4.80 -33.61
N ALA A 9 -39.49 -4.60 -34.92
CA ALA A 9 -38.34 -4.22 -35.76
C ALA A 9 -37.80 -2.81 -35.42
N ILE A 10 -38.69 -1.85 -35.13
CA ILE A 10 -38.29 -0.48 -34.77
C ILE A 10 -37.66 -0.43 -33.37
N VAL A 11 -38.16 -1.21 -32.38
CA VAL A 11 -37.60 -1.28 -31.06
C VAL A 11 -36.21 -1.92 -31.06
N VAL A 12 -35.97 -2.95 -31.88
CA VAL A 12 -34.67 -3.59 -32.02
C VAL A 12 -33.64 -2.67 -32.69
N ILE A 13 -34.06 -1.87 -33.70
CA ILE A 13 -33.17 -0.91 -34.36
C ILE A 13 -32.86 0.26 -33.44
N CYS A 14 -33.80 0.77 -32.65
CA CYS A 14 -33.54 1.83 -31.67
C CYS A 14 -32.68 1.34 -30.49
N ALA A 15 -32.86 0.11 -30.00
CA ALA A 15 -32.00 -0.46 -29.00
C ALA A 15 -30.57 -0.73 -29.49
N GLY A 16 -30.40 -1.15 -30.75
CA GLY A 16 -29.10 -1.33 -31.38
C GLY A 16 -28.33 -0.02 -31.60
N VAL A 17 -29.00 1.07 -31.90
CA VAL A 17 -28.38 2.39 -32.11
C VAL A 17 -28.04 3.07 -30.78
N VAL A 18 -28.83 2.86 -29.72
CA VAL A 18 -28.53 3.41 -28.38
C VAL A 18 -27.44 2.63 -27.71
N SER A 19 -27.35 1.30 -27.89
CA SER A 19 -26.23 0.49 -27.37
C SER A 19 -24.92 0.73 -28.11
N GLY A 20 -24.95 1.13 -29.39
CA GLY A 20 -23.75 1.44 -30.17
C GLY A 20 -23.13 2.81 -29.89
N THR A 21 -23.88 3.74 -29.28
CA THR A 21 -23.38 5.10 -28.98
C THR A 21 -22.85 5.27 -27.55
N ILE A 22 -23.12 4.33 -26.64
CA ILE A 22 -22.63 4.39 -25.27
C ILE A 22 -21.26 3.70 -25.12
N TYR A 23 -20.86 2.81 -26.05
CA TYR A 23 -19.54 2.13 -26.03
C TYR A 23 -18.44 2.86 -26.85
N GLY A 24 -18.61 4.12 -27.17
CA GLY A 24 -17.79 4.75 -28.21
C GLY A 24 -17.04 6.02 -27.85
N THR A 25 -16.57 6.25 -26.60
CA THR A 25 -15.67 7.40 -26.36
C THR A 25 -14.58 7.16 -25.33
N HIS A 26 -14.11 5.93 -25.11
CA HIS A 26 -12.76 5.77 -24.59
C HIS A 26 -11.80 6.06 -25.76
N ARG A 27 -11.49 7.34 -25.95
CA ARG A 27 -10.40 7.78 -26.83
C ARG A 27 -9.11 7.24 -26.25
N GLY A 28 -8.73 6.01 -26.62
CA GLY A 28 -7.34 5.56 -26.48
C GLY A 28 -6.43 6.62 -27.08
N ALA A 29 -5.25 6.85 -26.50
CA ALA A 29 -4.31 7.81 -27.03
C ALA A 29 -3.99 7.49 -28.50
N ALA A 30 -3.74 8.52 -29.30
CA ALA A 30 -3.48 8.39 -30.73
C ALA A 30 -2.17 7.60 -30.98
N PRO A 31 -2.07 6.83 -32.07
CA PRO A 31 -0.81 6.24 -32.50
C PRO A 31 0.27 7.31 -32.60
N GLY A 32 1.43 7.11 -31.91
CA GLY A 32 2.54 8.07 -31.84
C GLY A 32 2.52 8.99 -30.63
N ALA A 33 1.73 8.72 -29.61
CA ALA A 33 1.77 9.47 -28.34
C ALA A 33 3.14 9.31 -27.64
N SER A 34 3.68 10.43 -27.13
CA SER A 34 4.88 10.39 -26.28
C SER A 34 4.54 9.96 -24.84
N VAL A 35 5.55 9.50 -24.07
CA VAL A 35 5.41 9.18 -22.64
C VAL A 35 4.75 10.33 -21.88
N ASP A 36 5.19 11.58 -22.10
CA ASP A 36 4.65 12.77 -21.44
C ASP A 36 3.16 12.99 -21.75
N MET A 37 2.73 12.75 -22.99
CA MET A 37 1.31 12.85 -23.36
C MET A 37 0.46 11.78 -22.66
N LEU A 38 0.99 10.59 -22.55
CA LEU A 38 0.29 9.48 -21.86
C LEU A 38 0.18 9.76 -20.36
N LEU A 39 1.25 10.24 -19.72
CA LEU A 39 1.23 10.65 -18.31
C LEU A 39 0.27 11.82 -18.05
N ALA A 40 0.18 12.78 -18.98
CA ALA A 40 -0.81 13.86 -18.88
C ALA A 40 -2.25 13.34 -19.02
N GLY A 41 -2.48 12.32 -19.86
CA GLY A 41 -3.76 11.63 -19.97
C GLY A 41 -4.14 10.94 -18.67
N ILE A 42 -3.21 10.21 -18.06
CA ILE A 42 -3.39 9.57 -16.73
C ILE A 42 -3.72 10.62 -15.68
N ALA A 43 -2.99 11.75 -15.64
CA ALA A 43 -3.26 12.83 -14.69
C ALA A 43 -4.70 13.38 -14.84
N THR A 44 -5.19 13.48 -16.05
CA THR A 44 -6.58 13.89 -16.31
C THR A 44 -7.57 12.85 -15.81
N CYS A 45 -7.30 11.56 -16.03
CA CYS A 45 -8.13 10.46 -15.53
C CYS A 45 -8.23 10.48 -14.00
N MET A 46 -7.12 10.73 -13.30
CA MET A 46 -7.09 10.77 -11.84
C MET A 46 -7.93 11.88 -11.20
N THR A 47 -8.49 12.79 -11.99
CA THR A 47 -9.47 13.79 -11.52
C THR A 47 -10.93 13.37 -11.73
N GLN A 48 -11.17 12.20 -12.33
CA GLN A 48 -12.50 11.69 -12.66
C GLN A 48 -12.94 10.62 -11.66
N SER A 49 -14.24 10.38 -11.55
CA SER A 49 -14.81 9.36 -10.66
C SER A 49 -14.47 7.93 -11.07
N ASP A 50 -14.19 7.69 -12.34
CA ASP A 50 -13.80 6.40 -12.91
C ASP A 50 -12.29 6.33 -13.26
N GLY A 51 -11.48 7.04 -12.50
CA GLY A 51 -10.06 7.25 -12.75
C GLY A 51 -9.28 5.98 -13.11
N VAL A 52 -9.57 4.84 -12.47
CA VAL A 52 -8.90 3.56 -12.77
C VAL A 52 -9.19 3.09 -14.19
N SER A 53 -10.46 2.93 -14.52
CA SER A 53 -10.87 2.45 -15.86
C SER A 53 -10.38 3.40 -16.96
N CYS A 54 -10.40 4.70 -16.68
CA CYS A 54 -9.88 5.74 -17.57
C CYS A 54 -8.35 5.62 -17.78
N THR A 55 -7.56 5.26 -16.76
CA THR A 55 -6.09 5.17 -16.87
C THR A 55 -5.63 3.96 -17.68
N ARG A 56 -6.37 2.87 -17.68
CA ARG A 56 -6.00 1.59 -18.29
C ARG A 56 -5.48 1.68 -19.74
N PRO A 57 -6.17 2.33 -20.69
CA PRO A 57 -5.67 2.43 -22.06
C PRO A 57 -4.38 3.25 -22.19
N TYR A 58 -4.14 4.22 -21.33
CA TYR A 58 -2.87 4.97 -21.30
C TYR A 58 -1.73 4.11 -20.79
N ILE A 59 -1.97 3.32 -19.72
CA ILE A 59 -0.99 2.37 -19.18
C ILE A 59 -0.62 1.32 -20.22
N GLN A 60 -1.58 0.76 -20.94
CA GLN A 60 -1.31 -0.19 -22.03
C GLN A 60 -0.38 0.39 -23.08
N GLN A 61 -0.57 1.67 -23.44
CA GLN A 61 0.30 2.34 -24.40
C GLN A 61 1.68 2.67 -23.80
N LEU A 62 1.77 3.07 -22.53
CA LEU A 62 3.06 3.23 -21.85
C LEU A 62 3.85 1.92 -21.87
N LEU A 63 3.22 0.80 -21.53
CA LEU A 63 3.82 -0.53 -21.56
C LEU A 63 4.18 -1.02 -22.97
N ALA A 64 3.59 -0.43 -24.01
CA ALA A 64 4.00 -0.69 -25.40
C ALA A 64 5.23 0.13 -25.80
N LEU A 65 5.48 1.29 -25.16
CA LEU A 65 6.64 2.16 -25.43
C LEU A 65 7.87 1.83 -24.59
N GLN A 66 7.66 1.29 -23.38
CA GLN A 66 8.72 1.03 -22.41
C GLN A 66 8.34 -0.20 -21.54
N ASP A 67 9.33 -0.79 -20.85
CA ASP A 67 9.06 -1.90 -19.94
C ASP A 67 8.34 -1.47 -18.66
N GLY A 68 7.97 -2.46 -17.83
CA GLY A 68 7.21 -2.20 -16.61
C GLY A 68 7.98 -1.37 -15.58
N VAL A 69 9.30 -1.59 -15.44
CA VAL A 69 10.17 -0.83 -14.52
C VAL A 69 10.22 0.64 -14.94
N ALA A 70 10.52 0.93 -16.21
CA ALA A 70 10.56 2.29 -16.73
C ALA A 70 9.19 2.98 -16.66
N THR A 71 8.10 2.22 -16.83
CA THR A 71 6.73 2.74 -16.66
C THR A 71 6.48 3.17 -15.22
N MET A 72 6.84 2.34 -14.25
CA MET A 72 6.69 2.67 -12.83
C MET A 72 7.56 3.87 -12.43
N ASP A 73 8.80 3.95 -12.90
CA ASP A 73 9.71 5.10 -12.65
C ASP A 73 9.14 6.40 -13.23
N SER A 74 8.54 6.34 -14.42
CA SER A 74 7.89 7.49 -15.05
C SER A 74 6.69 7.98 -14.24
N ILE A 75 5.88 7.04 -13.72
CA ILE A 75 4.71 7.32 -12.88
C ILE A 75 5.15 7.92 -11.55
N GLU A 76 6.13 7.33 -10.87
CA GLU A 76 6.64 7.83 -9.60
C GLU A 76 7.19 9.25 -9.70
N SER A 77 7.86 9.59 -10.81
CA SER A 77 8.39 10.92 -11.03
C SER A 77 7.32 12.01 -11.21
N LYS A 78 6.10 11.62 -11.60
CA LYS A 78 5.04 12.54 -12.03
C LYS A 78 3.90 12.68 -11.02
N PHE A 79 3.61 11.65 -10.26
CA PHE A 79 2.41 11.57 -9.42
C PHE A 79 2.77 11.63 -7.94
N SER A 80 1.80 12.04 -7.10
CA SER A 80 1.95 11.94 -5.64
C SER A 80 2.04 10.46 -5.21
N PRO A 81 2.61 10.15 -4.04
CA PRO A 81 2.72 8.76 -3.57
C PRO A 81 1.41 7.99 -3.61
N ALA A 82 0.30 8.59 -3.15
CA ALA A 82 -1.02 7.95 -3.17
C ALA A 82 -1.53 7.69 -4.60
N GLN A 83 -1.37 8.65 -5.51
CA GLN A 83 -1.73 8.47 -6.91
C GLN A 83 -0.84 7.42 -7.58
N CYS A 84 0.49 7.48 -7.31
CA CYS A 84 1.46 6.53 -7.80
C CYS A 84 1.10 5.10 -7.40
N HIS A 85 0.78 4.89 -6.13
CA HIS A 85 0.36 3.59 -5.63
C HIS A 85 -0.88 3.07 -6.37
N TYR A 86 -1.89 3.91 -6.51
CA TYR A 86 -3.12 3.54 -7.19
C TYR A 86 -2.90 3.20 -8.67
N ILE A 87 -2.15 4.04 -9.41
CA ILE A 87 -1.80 3.80 -10.81
C ILE A 87 -0.93 2.54 -10.95
N GLY A 88 -0.04 2.29 -10.00
CA GLY A 88 0.83 1.12 -9.96
C GLY A 88 0.07 -0.21 -9.92
N HIS A 89 -1.07 -0.28 -9.22
CA HIS A 89 -1.96 -1.44 -9.27
C HIS A 89 -2.42 -1.72 -10.71
N VAL A 90 -2.83 -0.68 -11.45
CA VAL A 90 -3.26 -0.82 -12.86
C VAL A 90 -2.11 -1.30 -13.74
N VAL A 91 -0.87 -0.80 -13.51
CA VAL A 91 0.32 -1.31 -14.21
C VAL A 91 0.49 -2.81 -13.96
N GLY A 92 0.42 -3.24 -12.70
CA GLY A 92 0.54 -4.64 -12.32
C GLY A 92 -0.49 -5.54 -12.98
N GLN A 93 -1.76 -5.12 -12.99
CA GLN A 93 -2.84 -5.82 -13.68
C GLN A 93 -2.55 -5.97 -15.19
N GLN A 94 -2.10 -4.90 -15.86
CA GLN A 94 -1.76 -4.96 -17.28
C GLN A 94 -0.52 -5.83 -17.55
N MET A 95 0.45 -5.85 -16.63
CA MET A 95 1.60 -6.76 -16.72
C MET A 95 1.16 -8.22 -16.60
N TYR A 96 0.29 -8.54 -15.63
CA TYR A 96 -0.25 -9.89 -15.50
C TYR A 96 -1.09 -10.29 -16.72
N ALA A 97 -1.98 -9.43 -17.18
CA ALA A 97 -2.79 -9.66 -18.38
C ALA A 97 -1.93 -9.88 -19.64
N ARG A 98 -0.72 -9.32 -19.69
CA ARG A 98 0.23 -9.50 -20.80
C ARG A 98 0.96 -10.85 -20.76
N TYR A 99 1.36 -11.30 -19.57
CA TYR A 99 2.21 -12.47 -19.43
C TYR A 99 1.44 -13.74 -19.03
N HIS A 100 0.31 -13.61 -18.35
CA HIS A 100 -0.46 -14.71 -17.72
C HIS A 100 0.42 -15.66 -16.89
N ASP A 101 1.53 -15.12 -16.38
CA ASP A 101 2.50 -15.81 -15.56
C ASP A 101 3.01 -14.85 -14.47
N VAL A 102 2.76 -15.22 -13.20
CA VAL A 102 3.05 -14.38 -12.05
C VAL A 102 4.54 -14.08 -11.91
N GLU A 103 5.39 -15.07 -12.13
CA GLU A 103 6.84 -14.93 -11.95
C GLU A 103 7.43 -13.96 -12.97
N THR A 104 7.05 -14.11 -14.25
CA THR A 104 7.44 -13.21 -15.34
C THR A 104 6.92 -11.80 -15.10
N ALA A 105 5.66 -11.65 -14.71
CA ALA A 105 5.08 -10.35 -14.41
C ALA A 105 5.80 -9.66 -13.24
N LEU A 106 6.05 -10.38 -12.12
CA LEU A 106 6.77 -9.86 -10.96
C LEU A 106 8.20 -9.44 -11.30
N SER A 107 8.91 -10.19 -12.15
CA SER A 107 10.26 -9.84 -12.59
C SER A 107 10.32 -8.55 -13.41
N SER A 108 9.20 -8.15 -14.00
CA SER A 108 9.04 -6.95 -14.83
C SER A 108 8.55 -5.73 -14.04
N CYS A 109 8.35 -5.85 -12.73
CA CYS A 109 7.99 -4.76 -11.83
C CYS A 109 9.17 -4.37 -10.93
N ASN A 110 9.20 -3.10 -10.52
CA ASN A 110 10.02 -2.65 -9.40
C ASN A 110 9.17 -2.46 -8.14
N ARG A 111 9.81 -2.03 -7.05
CA ARG A 111 9.13 -1.78 -5.77
C ARG A 111 8.73 -0.32 -5.57
N THR A 112 8.71 0.49 -6.61
CA THR A 112 8.27 1.88 -6.53
C THR A 112 6.81 1.97 -6.14
N CYS A 113 6.39 3.12 -5.67
CA CYS A 113 5.00 3.37 -5.25
C CYS A 113 4.50 2.32 -4.23
N ASP A 114 5.35 1.97 -3.26
CA ASP A 114 5.05 0.97 -2.22
C ASP A 114 4.66 -0.39 -2.81
N SER A 115 5.46 -0.86 -3.78
CA SER A 115 5.26 -2.15 -4.46
C SER A 115 3.91 -2.32 -5.17
N ALA A 116 3.25 -1.24 -5.54
CA ALA A 116 1.90 -1.25 -6.08
C ALA A 116 1.76 -2.12 -7.34
N CYS A 117 2.78 -2.15 -8.21
CA CYS A 117 2.79 -3.03 -9.37
C CYS A 117 2.72 -4.52 -8.96
N VAL A 118 3.46 -4.90 -7.93
CA VAL A 118 3.40 -6.27 -7.35
C VAL A 118 2.00 -6.58 -6.84
N HIS A 119 1.37 -5.62 -6.15
CA HIS A 119 0.00 -5.79 -5.64
C HIS A 119 -1.00 -6.02 -6.76
N GLY A 120 -0.91 -5.25 -7.84
CA GLY A 120 -1.78 -5.39 -9.01
C GLY A 120 -1.62 -6.75 -9.70
N ILE A 121 -0.38 -7.26 -9.84
CA ILE A 121 -0.13 -8.60 -10.40
C ILE A 121 -0.78 -9.68 -9.54
N VAL A 122 -0.56 -9.62 -8.23
CA VAL A 122 -1.07 -10.65 -7.30
C VAL A 122 -2.59 -10.62 -7.25
N GLY A 123 -3.19 -9.43 -7.22
CA GLY A 123 -4.64 -9.27 -7.24
C GLY A 123 -5.28 -9.85 -8.49
N GLU A 124 -4.70 -9.57 -9.67
CA GLU A 124 -5.21 -10.08 -10.95
C GLU A 124 -5.03 -11.60 -11.08
N ALA A 125 -3.86 -12.13 -10.67
CA ALA A 125 -3.61 -13.57 -10.64
C ALA A 125 -4.58 -14.30 -9.72
N PHE A 126 -4.85 -13.71 -8.57
CA PHE A 126 -5.81 -14.26 -7.62
C PHE A 126 -7.23 -14.26 -8.20
N ALA A 127 -7.62 -13.18 -8.85
CA ALA A 127 -8.92 -13.04 -9.51
C ALA A 127 -9.09 -14.05 -10.65
N GLU A 128 -8.07 -14.21 -11.52
CA GLU A 128 -8.11 -15.18 -12.62
C GLU A 128 -8.27 -16.62 -12.11
N GLU A 129 -7.52 -17.01 -11.09
CA GLU A 129 -7.60 -18.36 -10.51
C GLU A 129 -8.96 -18.63 -9.83
N LEU A 130 -9.61 -17.60 -9.31
CA LEU A 130 -10.96 -17.67 -8.78
C LEU A 130 -12.06 -17.58 -9.87
N GLY A 131 -11.65 -17.44 -11.13
CA GLY A 131 -12.58 -17.33 -12.26
C GLY A 131 -13.22 -15.94 -12.41
N PHE A 132 -12.72 -14.92 -11.72
CA PHE A 132 -13.17 -13.54 -11.87
C PHE A 132 -12.54 -12.90 -13.09
N LYS A 133 -13.33 -12.24 -13.89
CA LYS A 133 -12.86 -11.36 -14.96
C LYS A 133 -12.77 -9.95 -14.40
N ASN A 134 -11.56 -9.55 -13.99
CA ASN A 134 -11.24 -8.18 -13.61
C ASN A 134 -11.89 -7.67 -12.31
N PRO A 135 -11.17 -7.71 -11.16
CA PRO A 135 -11.71 -7.28 -9.87
C PRO A 135 -12.02 -5.77 -9.78
N ASP A 136 -11.55 -4.95 -10.73
CA ASP A 136 -11.82 -3.51 -10.78
C ASP A 136 -13.02 -3.12 -11.65
N GLU A 137 -13.61 -4.05 -12.38
CA GLU A 137 -14.92 -3.79 -12.94
C GLU A 137 -15.93 -3.87 -11.80
N ASP A 138 -16.64 -2.78 -11.55
CA ASP A 138 -17.66 -2.45 -10.53
C ASP A 138 -18.71 -3.53 -10.18
N THR A 139 -18.40 -4.76 -10.42
CA THR A 139 -19.16 -5.89 -9.93
C THR A 139 -18.76 -6.11 -8.48
N ASP A 140 -19.68 -5.87 -7.54
CA ASP A 140 -19.65 -6.55 -6.26
C ASP A 140 -19.32 -8.00 -6.58
N LEU A 141 -18.04 -8.37 -6.34
CA LEU A 141 -17.60 -9.75 -6.52
C LEU A 141 -18.61 -10.59 -5.74
N ASP A 142 -19.35 -11.44 -6.44
CA ASP A 142 -20.25 -12.39 -5.78
C ASP A 142 -19.40 -13.44 -5.07
N LEU A 143 -18.92 -13.03 -3.90
CA LEU A 143 -17.97 -13.75 -3.07
C LEU A 143 -18.66 -14.86 -2.27
N GLU A 144 -19.99 -14.94 -2.32
CA GLU A 144 -20.77 -15.97 -1.65
C GLU A 144 -20.49 -17.38 -2.19
N HIS A 145 -19.90 -17.44 -3.39
CA HIS A 145 -19.55 -18.71 -4.05
C HIS A 145 -18.12 -19.20 -3.79
N LEU A 146 -17.26 -18.36 -3.19
CA LEU A 146 -15.88 -18.75 -2.92
C LEU A 146 -15.76 -19.62 -1.66
N SER A 147 -15.24 -20.81 -1.82
CA SER A 147 -14.88 -21.62 -0.68
C SER A 147 -13.63 -21.09 0.00
N THR A 148 -13.60 -21.09 1.33
CA THR A 148 -12.38 -20.75 2.10
C THR A 148 -11.19 -21.63 1.71
N GLU A 149 -11.44 -22.85 1.23
CA GLU A 149 -10.40 -23.78 0.79
C GLU A 149 -9.72 -23.35 -0.51
N GLU A 150 -10.45 -22.82 -1.48
CA GLU A 150 -9.88 -22.25 -2.71
C GLU A 150 -9.03 -21.04 -2.37
N LEU A 151 -9.54 -20.11 -1.57
CA LEU A 151 -8.79 -18.95 -1.08
C LEU A 151 -7.50 -19.35 -0.35
N ARG A 152 -7.58 -20.40 0.49
CA ARG A 152 -6.42 -20.94 1.21
C ARG A 152 -5.37 -21.51 0.26
N THR A 153 -5.79 -22.31 -0.70
CA THR A 153 -4.90 -22.97 -1.66
C THR A 153 -4.13 -21.96 -2.50
N ILE A 154 -4.85 -21.02 -3.12
CA ILE A 154 -4.27 -19.97 -3.97
C ILE A 154 -3.40 -19.04 -3.12
N GLY A 155 -3.92 -18.56 -2.00
CA GLY A 155 -3.18 -17.67 -1.10
C GLY A 155 -1.89 -18.29 -0.57
N THR A 156 -1.90 -19.57 -0.21
CA THR A 156 -0.71 -20.31 0.24
C THR A 156 0.36 -20.36 -0.85
N ARG A 157 -0.03 -20.64 -2.08
CA ARG A 157 0.88 -20.69 -3.21
C ARG A 157 1.49 -19.31 -3.49
N LEU A 158 0.68 -18.29 -3.63
CA LEU A 158 1.14 -16.92 -3.94
C LEU A 158 2.01 -16.36 -2.81
N CYS A 159 1.61 -16.56 -1.56
CA CYS A 159 2.33 -16.05 -0.39
C CYS A 159 3.69 -16.74 -0.20
N ASN A 160 3.72 -18.08 -0.17
CA ASN A 160 4.90 -18.83 0.24
C ASN A 160 5.87 -19.12 -0.92
N SER A 161 5.36 -19.33 -2.13
CA SER A 161 6.21 -19.65 -3.30
C SER A 161 6.76 -18.41 -3.98
N LEU A 162 6.00 -17.30 -4.00
CA LEU A 162 6.35 -16.09 -4.74
C LEU A 162 6.66 -14.89 -3.84
N GLY A 163 6.58 -15.06 -2.50
CA GLY A 163 6.82 -13.96 -1.55
C GLY A 163 5.81 -12.82 -1.62
N ALA A 164 4.63 -13.07 -2.20
CA ALA A 164 3.61 -12.06 -2.49
C ALA A 164 2.56 -11.92 -1.38
N CYS A 165 2.90 -12.27 -0.12
CA CYS A 165 1.97 -12.26 1.01
C CYS A 165 1.27 -10.91 1.24
N HIS A 166 1.93 -9.80 0.97
CA HIS A 166 1.34 -8.48 1.12
C HIS A 166 0.18 -8.30 0.12
N GLY A 167 0.41 -8.59 -1.16
CA GLY A 167 -0.65 -8.53 -2.19
C GLY A 167 -1.81 -9.49 -1.91
N VAL A 168 -1.51 -10.69 -1.40
CA VAL A 168 -2.54 -11.63 -0.93
C VAL A 168 -3.40 -10.99 0.17
N GLY A 169 -2.78 -10.28 1.13
CA GLY A 169 -3.50 -9.56 2.17
C GLY A 169 -4.49 -8.53 1.63
N HIS A 170 -4.11 -7.75 0.62
CA HIS A 170 -5.00 -6.83 -0.10
C HIS A 170 -6.23 -7.55 -0.64
N THR A 171 -6.00 -8.62 -1.40
CA THR A 171 -7.08 -9.41 -1.98
C THR A 171 -8.01 -10.00 -0.92
N LEU A 172 -7.47 -10.55 0.18
CA LEU A 172 -8.29 -11.08 1.26
C LEU A 172 -9.20 -10.02 1.89
N PHE A 173 -8.71 -8.78 2.05
CA PHE A 173 -9.58 -7.72 2.55
C PHE A 173 -10.66 -7.33 1.53
N GLN A 174 -10.34 -7.27 0.25
CA GLN A 174 -11.32 -7.02 -0.82
C GLN A 174 -12.42 -8.09 -0.82
N VAL A 175 -12.05 -9.36 -0.57
CA VAL A 175 -12.99 -10.47 -0.47
C VAL A 175 -13.88 -10.35 0.77
N PHE A 176 -13.28 -10.30 1.95
CA PHE A 176 -14.02 -10.39 3.21
C PHE A 176 -14.60 -9.05 3.70
N LYS A 177 -14.00 -7.92 3.27
CA LYS A 177 -14.37 -6.55 3.68
C LYS A 177 -14.37 -6.34 5.21
N LYS A 178 -13.71 -7.24 5.93
CA LYS A 178 -13.59 -7.27 7.40
C LYS A 178 -12.21 -7.80 7.81
N PHE A 179 -11.67 -7.24 8.88
CA PHE A 179 -10.35 -7.62 9.40
C PHE A 179 -10.30 -9.07 9.88
N GLU A 180 -11.27 -9.48 10.72
CA GLU A 180 -11.20 -10.77 11.41
C GLU A 180 -11.10 -11.95 10.44
N PRO A 181 -12.00 -12.16 9.45
CA PRO A 181 -11.89 -13.30 8.53
C PRO A 181 -10.65 -13.19 7.61
N ALA A 182 -10.24 -11.99 7.19
CA ALA A 182 -9.03 -11.80 6.40
C ALA A 182 -7.78 -12.17 7.20
N PHE A 183 -7.66 -11.72 8.45
CA PHE A 183 -6.56 -12.09 9.34
C PHE A 183 -6.58 -13.58 9.70
N ALA A 184 -7.76 -14.17 9.91
CA ALA A 184 -7.88 -15.60 10.15
C ALA A 184 -7.27 -16.42 9.02
N LEU A 185 -7.58 -16.04 7.77
CA LEU A 185 -7.01 -16.73 6.61
C LEU A 185 -5.51 -16.43 6.43
N CYS A 186 -5.03 -15.21 6.70
CA CYS A 186 -3.59 -14.93 6.76
C CYS A 186 -2.84 -15.88 7.71
N ARG A 187 -3.41 -16.19 8.87
CA ARG A 187 -2.82 -17.14 9.84
C ARG A 187 -2.68 -18.56 9.29
N GLU A 188 -3.56 -18.95 8.41
CA GLU A 188 -3.56 -20.29 7.82
C GLU A 188 -2.58 -20.41 6.64
N ILE A 189 -2.45 -19.35 5.83
CA ILE A 189 -1.69 -19.40 4.57
C ILE A 189 -0.24 -18.90 4.69
N ALA A 190 0.03 -17.93 5.56
CA ALA A 190 1.30 -17.20 5.60
C ALA A 190 2.17 -17.66 6.77
N THR A 191 2.85 -18.80 6.63
CA THR A 191 3.63 -19.39 7.72
C THR A 191 4.89 -18.59 8.09
N SER A 192 5.59 -18.00 7.10
CA SER A 192 6.86 -17.27 7.31
C SER A 192 6.73 -15.76 7.13
N SER A 193 5.67 -15.29 6.49
CA SER A 193 5.49 -13.87 6.12
C SER A 193 4.13 -13.32 6.57
N ILE A 194 3.63 -13.83 7.69
CA ILE A 194 2.29 -13.51 8.20
C ILE A 194 2.08 -12.00 8.41
N GLN A 195 3.13 -11.29 8.87
CA GLN A 195 3.08 -9.85 9.08
C GLN A 195 2.84 -9.09 7.76
N GLN A 196 3.41 -9.57 6.66
CA GLN A 196 3.19 -8.97 5.35
C GLN A 196 1.71 -9.14 4.91
N CYS A 197 1.11 -10.31 5.14
CA CYS A 197 -0.30 -10.52 4.87
C CYS A 197 -1.19 -9.58 5.70
N TYR A 198 -0.93 -9.45 6.99
CA TYR A 198 -1.66 -8.52 7.86
C TYR A 198 -1.49 -7.06 7.42
N ASN A 199 -0.28 -6.66 7.01
CA ASN A 199 -0.03 -5.33 6.49
C ASN A 199 -0.84 -5.06 5.22
N GLY A 200 -0.93 -6.04 4.29
CA GLY A 200 -1.74 -5.93 3.09
C GLY A 200 -3.23 -5.76 3.41
N VAL A 201 -3.77 -6.56 4.34
CA VAL A 201 -5.17 -6.45 4.80
C VAL A 201 -5.47 -5.04 5.32
N THR A 202 -4.59 -4.49 6.15
CA THR A 202 -4.83 -3.18 6.77
C THR A 202 -4.55 -2.02 5.82
N MET A 203 -3.60 -2.17 4.90
CA MET A 203 -3.34 -1.19 3.85
C MET A 203 -4.53 -1.06 2.92
N GLU A 204 -5.11 -2.17 2.46
CA GLU A 204 -6.30 -2.16 1.61
C GLU A 204 -7.46 -1.40 2.26
N TYR A 205 -7.69 -1.62 3.56
CA TYR A 205 -8.70 -0.85 4.27
C TYR A 205 -8.40 0.65 4.28
N ALA A 206 -7.15 1.03 4.53
CA ALA A 206 -6.74 2.44 4.48
C ALA A 206 -6.90 3.05 3.08
N ASP A 207 -6.63 2.28 2.01
CA ASP A 207 -6.81 2.69 0.62
C ASP A 207 -8.29 2.89 0.28
N ILE A 208 -9.16 1.99 0.74
CA ILE A 208 -10.61 2.14 0.60
C ILE A 208 -11.10 3.42 1.30
N LEU A 209 -10.58 3.74 2.49
CA LEU A 209 -10.93 4.99 3.17
C LEU A 209 -10.47 6.22 2.40
N SER A 210 -9.26 6.18 1.82
CA SER A 210 -8.71 7.26 1.00
C SER A 210 -9.51 7.49 -0.29
N SER A 211 -10.05 6.43 -0.86
CA SER A 211 -10.85 6.46 -2.10
C SER A 211 -12.35 6.72 -1.88
N ARG A 212 -12.81 6.85 -0.63
CA ARG A 212 -14.24 6.95 -0.28
C ARG A 212 -15.01 8.02 -1.03
N ASN A 213 -14.37 9.16 -1.33
CA ASN A 213 -15.00 10.25 -2.10
C ASN A 213 -15.22 9.89 -3.57
N MET A 214 -14.47 8.90 -4.09
CA MET A 214 -14.56 8.44 -5.46
C MET A 214 -15.43 7.17 -5.56
N ARG A 215 -15.38 6.33 -4.51
CA ARG A 215 -16.05 5.03 -4.49
C ARG A 215 -16.44 4.62 -3.07
N VAL A 216 -17.69 4.26 -2.87
CA VAL A 216 -18.16 3.59 -1.64
C VAL A 216 -18.14 2.09 -1.88
N VAL A 217 -17.31 1.36 -1.12
CA VAL A 217 -17.22 -0.10 -1.23
C VAL A 217 -18.29 -0.72 -0.33
N SER A 218 -19.21 -1.48 -0.94
CA SER A 218 -20.27 -2.19 -0.23
C SER A 218 -19.70 -3.21 0.75
N GLY A 219 -20.32 -3.35 1.92
CA GLY A 219 -19.91 -4.31 2.97
C GLY A 219 -18.73 -3.85 3.84
N VAL A 220 -18.04 -2.75 3.51
CA VAL A 220 -16.99 -2.18 4.37
C VAL A 220 -17.61 -1.29 5.44
N THR A 221 -17.21 -1.52 6.70
CA THR A 221 -17.58 -0.63 7.82
C THR A 221 -16.61 0.55 7.86
N TYR A 222 -17.12 1.75 7.61
CA TYR A 222 -16.35 2.99 7.73
C TYR A 222 -16.26 3.41 9.18
N PRO A 223 -15.08 3.82 9.67
CA PRO A 223 -14.91 4.17 11.07
C PRO A 223 -15.69 5.42 11.43
N ASN A 224 -16.21 5.43 12.67
CA ASN A 224 -16.80 6.63 13.25
C ASN A 224 -15.69 7.44 13.93
N PRO A 225 -15.59 8.77 13.72
CA PRO A 225 -14.65 9.63 14.41
C PRO A 225 -14.65 9.53 15.94
N GLU A 226 -15.78 9.17 16.54
CA GLU A 226 -15.94 9.00 17.98
C GLU A 226 -15.35 7.69 18.53
N THR A 227 -15.08 6.71 17.66
CA THR A 227 -14.59 5.37 18.03
C THR A 227 -13.24 5.04 17.41
N LEU A 228 -12.51 6.05 16.96
CA LEU A 228 -11.19 5.85 16.34
C LEU A 228 -10.17 5.23 17.30
N ASP A 229 -10.27 5.49 18.59
CA ASP A 229 -9.42 4.92 19.64
C ASP A 229 -9.51 3.40 19.74
N THR A 230 -10.63 2.81 19.30
CA THR A 230 -10.86 1.36 19.32
C THR A 230 -10.54 0.65 18.01
N LEU A 231 -10.27 1.40 16.93
CA LEU A 231 -10.14 0.85 15.58
C LEU A 231 -9.07 -0.25 15.47
N CYS A 232 -7.93 -0.08 16.13
CA CYS A 232 -6.82 -1.03 16.15
C CYS A 232 -6.73 -1.87 17.45
N MET A 233 -7.77 -1.89 18.29
CA MET A 233 -7.81 -2.69 19.52
C MET A 233 -8.12 -4.17 19.23
N LEU A 234 -7.32 -4.77 18.37
CA LEU A 234 -7.42 -6.17 17.97
C LEU A 234 -6.85 -7.11 19.06
N PRO A 235 -7.35 -8.35 19.18
CA PRO A 235 -6.92 -9.25 20.24
C PRO A 235 -5.49 -9.78 20.04
N ILE A 236 -5.07 -9.96 18.80
CA ILE A 236 -3.76 -10.52 18.44
C ILE A 236 -2.76 -9.40 18.19
N LEU A 237 -1.62 -9.45 18.88
CA LEU A 237 -0.62 -8.38 18.86
C LEU A 237 -0.08 -8.10 17.45
N ALA A 238 0.19 -9.13 16.64
CA ALA A 238 0.70 -8.97 15.28
C ALA A 238 -0.33 -8.28 14.35
N GLU A 239 -1.60 -8.61 14.47
CA GLU A 239 -2.72 -7.96 13.75
C GLU A 239 -2.86 -6.49 14.18
N LYS A 240 -2.81 -6.27 15.50
CA LYS A 240 -2.84 -4.93 16.10
C LYS A 240 -1.71 -4.05 15.56
N ARG A 241 -0.49 -4.58 15.46
CA ARG A 241 0.67 -3.88 14.92
C ARG A 241 0.49 -3.49 13.45
N ALA A 242 -0.03 -4.42 12.63
CA ALA A 242 -0.36 -4.12 11.24
C ALA A 242 -1.39 -3.00 11.13
N CYS A 243 -2.43 -3.03 11.98
CA CYS A 243 -3.43 -1.97 12.04
C CYS A 243 -2.80 -0.63 12.42
N PHE A 244 -2.00 -0.57 13.48
CA PHE A 244 -1.35 0.66 13.92
C PHE A 244 -0.40 1.26 12.88
N ARG A 245 0.20 0.46 12.03
CA ARG A 245 1.04 0.95 10.93
C ARG A 245 0.28 1.91 10.01
N TYR A 246 -0.98 1.61 9.70
CA TYR A 246 -1.83 2.41 8.82
C TYR A 246 -2.85 3.27 9.58
N PHE A 247 -2.89 3.16 10.91
CA PHE A 247 -3.84 3.88 11.76
C PHE A 247 -3.84 5.40 11.55
N PRO A 248 -2.68 6.08 11.48
CA PRO A 248 -2.66 7.52 11.25
C PRO A 248 -3.31 7.91 9.92
N ARG A 249 -3.11 7.13 8.88
CA ARG A 249 -3.76 7.33 7.59
C ARG A 249 -5.27 7.13 7.67
N MET A 250 -5.71 6.05 8.33
CA MET A 250 -7.14 5.79 8.53
C MET A 250 -7.83 6.92 9.30
N VAL A 251 -7.18 7.44 10.34
CA VAL A 251 -7.69 8.59 11.12
C VAL A 251 -7.74 9.83 10.25
N ALA A 252 -6.66 10.16 9.55
CA ALA A 252 -6.59 11.34 8.70
C ALA A 252 -7.67 11.32 7.61
N GLU A 253 -7.87 10.20 6.93
CA GLU A 253 -8.88 10.07 5.89
C GLU A 253 -10.31 10.13 6.47
N THR A 254 -10.53 9.56 7.65
CA THR A 254 -11.83 9.67 8.33
C THR A 254 -12.16 11.10 8.72
N LEU A 255 -11.19 11.84 9.24
CA LEU A 255 -11.36 13.23 9.68
C LEU A 255 -11.46 14.20 8.50
N LYS A 256 -10.77 13.92 7.40
CA LYS A 256 -10.85 14.67 6.14
C LYS A 256 -12.30 14.72 5.60
N GLN A 257 -13.09 13.67 5.80
CA GLN A 257 -14.51 13.65 5.45
C GLN A 257 -15.32 14.70 6.26
N GLN A 258 -14.79 15.16 7.38
CA GLN A 258 -15.37 16.21 8.24
C GLN A 258 -14.73 17.59 7.99
N ASN A 259 -13.98 17.75 6.90
CA ASN A 259 -13.21 18.97 6.59
C ASN A 259 -12.17 19.35 7.66
N VAL A 260 -11.67 18.38 8.42
CA VAL A 260 -10.57 18.57 9.36
C VAL A 260 -9.26 18.68 8.58
N SER A 261 -8.41 19.67 8.94
CA SER A 261 -7.12 19.85 8.29
C SER A 261 -6.15 18.68 8.59
N GLN A 262 -5.15 18.51 7.75
CA GLN A 262 -4.13 17.48 7.95
C GLN A 262 -3.35 17.67 9.25
N ASP A 263 -3.00 18.91 9.60
CA ASP A 263 -2.28 19.22 10.84
C ASP A 263 -3.12 18.87 12.07
N GLU A 264 -4.40 19.19 12.05
CA GLU A 264 -5.34 18.84 13.12
C GLU A 264 -5.55 17.33 13.19
N SER A 265 -5.60 16.64 12.04
CA SER A 265 -5.69 15.17 12.00
C SER A 265 -4.45 14.54 12.63
N LEU A 266 -3.25 15.03 12.31
CA LEU A 266 -2.00 14.56 12.93
C LEU A 266 -1.96 14.79 14.44
N ARG A 267 -2.44 15.94 14.89
CA ARG A 267 -2.54 16.24 16.33
C ARG A 267 -3.48 15.25 17.02
N ARG A 268 -4.63 14.96 16.46
CA ARG A 268 -5.56 13.95 17.00
C ARG A 268 -4.98 12.55 17.00
N VAL A 269 -4.25 12.16 15.97
CA VAL A 269 -3.51 10.87 15.97
C VAL A 269 -2.50 10.84 17.11
N GLN A 270 -1.74 11.92 17.31
CA GLN A 270 -0.80 12.03 18.42
C GLN A 270 -1.50 11.86 19.78
N ASP A 271 -2.58 12.61 20.03
CA ASP A 271 -3.36 12.52 21.25
C ASP A 271 -3.86 11.09 21.52
N LEU A 272 -4.33 10.41 20.47
CA LEU A 272 -4.74 9.01 20.54
C LEU A 272 -3.57 8.09 20.90
N CYS A 273 -2.40 8.22 20.23
CA CYS A 273 -1.22 7.43 20.55
C CYS A 273 -0.73 7.65 21.97
N GLU A 274 -0.77 8.90 22.47
CA GLU A 274 -0.40 9.24 23.84
C GLU A 274 -1.35 8.66 24.89
N SER A 275 -2.62 8.46 24.54
CA SER A 275 -3.64 7.90 25.44
C SER A 275 -3.44 6.39 25.70
N TYR A 276 -2.71 5.69 24.85
CA TYR A 276 -2.48 4.27 25.06
C TYR A 276 -1.53 4.01 26.22
N THR A 277 -2.00 3.27 27.21
CA THR A 277 -1.24 2.94 28.43
C THR A 277 -0.28 1.78 28.27
N LYS A 278 -0.56 0.86 27.32
CA LYS A 278 0.33 -0.27 27.01
C LYS A 278 1.46 0.22 26.11
N THR A 279 2.70 -0.02 26.51
CA THR A 279 3.90 0.38 25.78
C THR A 279 3.89 -0.13 24.34
N ASP A 280 3.53 -1.39 24.10
CA ASP A 280 3.47 -1.97 22.76
C ASP A 280 2.46 -1.27 21.84
N ASP A 281 1.28 -0.96 22.35
CA ASP A 281 0.24 -0.27 21.59
C ASP A 281 0.69 1.17 21.27
N ARG A 282 1.24 1.86 22.25
CA ARG A 282 1.76 3.22 22.11
C ARG A 282 2.91 3.30 21.11
N THR A 283 3.90 2.44 21.22
CA THR A 283 5.05 2.42 20.29
C THR A 283 4.63 2.03 18.87
N ALA A 284 3.73 1.07 18.70
CA ALA A 284 3.20 0.71 17.40
C ALA A 284 2.44 1.89 16.74
N CYS A 285 1.67 2.64 17.52
CA CYS A 285 0.96 3.82 17.06
C CYS A 285 1.93 4.93 16.61
N PHE A 286 2.96 5.26 17.40
CA PHE A 286 3.95 6.27 17.01
C PHE A 286 4.78 5.84 15.79
N ALA A 287 5.08 4.56 15.64
CA ALA A 287 5.71 4.07 14.42
C ALA A 287 4.79 4.21 13.19
N GLY A 288 3.49 4.02 13.36
CA GLY A 288 2.50 4.34 12.34
C GLY A 288 2.54 5.81 11.93
N ILE A 289 2.70 6.74 12.90
CA ILE A 289 2.89 8.17 12.58
C ILE A 289 4.12 8.38 11.70
N GLY A 290 5.25 7.76 12.04
CA GLY A 290 6.47 7.85 11.25
C GLY A 290 6.28 7.36 9.82
N SER A 291 5.60 6.25 9.63
CA SER A 291 5.26 5.71 8.33
C SER A 291 4.36 6.68 7.54
N PHE A 292 3.34 7.23 8.18
CA PHE A 292 2.42 8.18 7.56
C PHE A 292 3.10 9.50 7.18
N LEU A 293 3.93 10.06 8.05
CA LEU A 293 4.70 11.27 7.75
C LEU A 293 5.59 11.09 6.51
N SER A 294 6.18 9.91 6.35
CA SER A 294 7.03 9.58 5.22
C SER A 294 6.28 9.54 3.89
N TYR A 295 5.12 8.92 3.95
CA TYR A 295 4.37 8.55 2.77
C TYR A 295 3.54 9.72 2.23
N GLU A 296 2.88 10.45 3.12
CA GLU A 296 1.86 11.42 2.74
C GLU A 296 2.32 12.88 2.88
N VAL A 297 3.27 13.18 3.78
CA VAL A 297 3.48 14.55 4.22
C VAL A 297 4.88 15.09 3.88
N LEU A 298 5.94 14.31 4.12
CA LEU A 298 7.31 14.82 4.09
C LEU A 298 8.21 13.88 3.29
N LYS A 299 8.70 14.35 2.14
CA LYS A 299 9.66 13.59 1.31
C LYS A 299 11.11 13.70 1.82
N ASP A 300 11.44 14.77 2.55
CA ASP A 300 12.76 15.00 3.07
C ASP A 300 13.02 14.22 4.37
N PRO A 301 14.05 13.34 4.40
CA PRO A 301 14.37 12.52 5.57
C PRO A 301 14.60 13.33 6.84
N VAL A 302 15.35 14.44 6.73
CA VAL A 302 15.72 15.27 7.87
C VAL A 302 14.47 15.89 8.50
N THR A 303 13.61 16.49 7.69
CA THR A 303 12.35 17.09 8.15
C THR A 303 11.42 16.04 8.77
N ALA A 304 11.37 14.84 8.19
CA ALA A 304 10.56 13.74 8.73
C ALA A 304 11.02 13.32 10.14
N VAL A 305 12.34 13.16 10.36
CA VAL A 305 12.89 12.83 11.69
C VAL A 305 12.70 13.96 12.68
N GLN A 306 12.96 15.21 12.27
CA GLN A 306 12.72 16.39 13.12
C GLN A 306 11.24 16.50 13.54
N SER A 307 10.32 16.08 12.65
CA SER A 307 8.90 16.01 13.01
C SER A 307 8.61 14.97 14.10
N CYS A 308 9.41 13.91 14.19
CA CYS A 308 9.32 12.93 15.27
C CYS A 308 9.87 13.47 16.62
N GLU A 309 10.82 14.41 16.61
CA GLU A 309 11.44 14.96 17.82
C GLU A 309 10.44 15.72 18.72
N ARG A 310 9.32 16.17 18.18
CA ARG A 310 8.26 16.87 18.95
C ARG A 310 7.51 16.00 19.94
N PHE A 311 7.61 14.66 19.82
CA PHE A 311 6.85 13.75 20.69
C PHE A 311 7.45 13.66 22.11
N GLY A 312 6.57 13.42 23.12
CA GLY A 312 6.89 13.65 24.52
C GLY A 312 8.01 12.76 25.09
N THR A 313 8.01 11.45 24.79
CA THR A 313 9.01 10.56 25.38
C THR A 313 10.08 10.16 24.37
N PRO A 314 11.31 9.80 24.85
CA PRO A 314 12.35 9.26 23.95
C PRO A 314 11.89 8.04 23.17
N LEU A 315 11.06 7.19 23.80
CA LEU A 315 10.54 5.98 23.19
C LEU A 315 9.56 6.29 22.05
N ASP A 316 8.69 7.29 22.20
CA ASP A 316 7.76 7.72 21.17
C ASP A 316 8.50 8.29 19.96
N ARG A 317 9.52 9.14 20.21
CA ARG A 317 10.38 9.68 19.16
C ARG A 317 11.10 8.59 18.39
N ALA A 318 11.68 7.63 19.13
CA ALA A 318 12.35 6.49 18.57
C ALA A 318 11.40 5.63 17.71
N ALA A 319 10.20 5.33 18.20
CA ALA A 319 9.20 4.57 17.50
C ALA A 319 8.79 5.27 16.17
N CYS A 320 8.53 6.58 16.22
CA CYS A 320 8.23 7.38 15.03
C CYS A 320 9.37 7.29 13.99
N THR A 321 10.61 7.48 14.41
CA THR A 321 11.78 7.41 13.51
C THR A 321 11.93 6.02 12.87
N ILE A 322 11.68 4.95 13.63
CA ILE A 322 11.69 3.58 13.07
C ILE A 322 10.60 3.40 12.02
N GLY A 323 9.40 3.87 12.26
CA GLY A 323 8.32 3.81 11.27
C GLY A 323 8.74 4.48 9.96
N ARG A 324 9.44 5.61 10.05
CA ARG A 324 10.01 6.29 8.89
C ARG A 324 11.08 5.45 8.19
N ILE A 325 12.05 4.92 8.93
CA ILE A 325 13.12 4.09 8.38
C ILE A 325 12.55 2.85 7.69
N TYR A 326 11.51 2.26 8.27
CA TYR A 326 10.88 1.08 7.70
C TYR A 326 10.34 1.34 6.29
N ILE A 327 9.63 2.45 6.07
CA ILE A 327 9.17 2.85 4.73
C ILE A 327 10.34 3.12 3.80
N ALA A 328 11.34 3.87 4.23
CA ALA A 328 12.52 4.17 3.42
C ALA A 328 13.29 2.90 2.98
N THR A 329 13.31 1.84 3.81
CA THR A 329 13.94 0.57 3.46
C THR A 329 13.13 -0.26 2.47
N GLU A 330 11.81 -0.13 2.47
CA GLU A 330 10.97 -0.75 1.45
C GLU A 330 11.24 -0.14 0.08
N ASP A 331 11.35 1.17 -0.02
CA ASP A 331 11.62 1.89 -1.28
C ASP A 331 13.07 1.78 -1.75
N ARG A 332 14.03 1.45 -0.87
CA ARG A 332 15.48 1.28 -1.16
C ARG A 332 16.18 2.45 -1.86
N LYS A 333 15.58 3.62 -1.94
CA LYS A 333 16.08 4.76 -2.74
C LYS A 333 16.75 5.87 -1.93
N GLU A 334 16.54 5.90 -0.63
CA GLU A 334 16.98 7.00 0.21
C GLU A 334 18.27 6.70 0.97
N PRO A 335 19.10 7.70 1.25
CA PRO A 335 20.28 7.54 2.09
C PRO A 335 19.86 7.35 3.55
N LEU A 336 19.57 6.11 3.93
CA LEU A 336 19.01 5.76 5.24
C LEU A 336 19.84 6.29 6.41
N ALA A 337 21.15 6.44 6.23
CA ALA A 337 22.03 7.07 7.19
C ALA A 337 21.67 8.54 7.52
N ALA A 338 21.02 9.24 6.58
CA ALA A 338 20.60 10.62 6.78
C ALA A 338 19.52 10.73 7.88
N TYR A 339 18.66 9.72 8.05
CA TYR A 339 17.66 9.69 9.14
C TYR A 339 18.32 9.67 10.50
N CYS A 340 19.32 8.81 10.69
CA CYS A 340 20.06 8.74 11.94
C CYS A 340 20.91 10.00 12.17
N ALA A 341 21.51 10.55 11.11
CA ALA A 341 22.27 11.78 11.18
C ALA A 341 21.44 12.99 11.64
N ALA A 342 20.19 13.04 11.25
CA ALA A 342 19.26 14.12 11.55
C ALA A 342 18.78 14.16 13.01
N MET A 343 18.99 13.08 13.79
CA MET A 343 18.60 13.06 15.21
C MET A 343 19.46 14.04 16.04
N SER A 344 18.83 14.79 16.92
CA SER A 344 19.53 15.74 17.81
C SER A 344 20.22 15.03 19.00
N ASP A 345 19.58 14.00 19.55
CA ASP A 345 20.11 13.25 20.70
C ASP A 345 21.20 12.25 20.25
N SER A 346 22.41 12.40 20.81
CA SER A 346 23.58 11.59 20.43
C SER A 346 23.44 10.11 20.75
N SER A 347 22.74 9.75 21.84
CA SER A 347 22.52 8.36 22.21
C SER A 347 21.49 7.69 21.31
N GLN A 348 20.42 8.42 20.96
CA GLN A 348 19.42 7.97 19.99
C GLN A 348 20.01 7.86 18.59
N LYS A 349 20.87 8.81 18.20
CA LYS A 349 21.60 8.76 16.93
C LYS A 349 22.46 7.52 16.82
N ALA A 350 23.26 7.20 17.86
CA ALA A 350 24.10 6.01 17.90
C ALA A 350 23.25 4.72 17.85
N ALA A 351 22.17 4.65 18.63
CA ALA A 351 21.24 3.53 18.60
C ALA A 351 20.58 3.35 17.23
N CYS A 352 20.16 4.45 16.59
CA CYS A 352 19.58 4.46 15.25
C CYS A 352 20.55 3.86 14.22
N TYR A 353 21.82 4.27 14.21
CA TYR A 353 22.82 3.70 13.28
C TYR A 353 23.04 2.21 13.52
N GLN A 354 23.15 1.79 14.79
CA GLN A 354 23.30 0.38 15.13
C GLN A 354 22.12 -0.45 14.64
N ASP A 355 20.92 0.08 14.79
CA ASP A 355 19.69 -0.60 14.43
C ASP A 355 19.40 -0.58 12.94
N LEU A 356 19.68 0.54 12.28
CA LEU A 356 19.62 0.64 10.84
C LEU A 356 20.48 -0.45 10.19
N PHE A 357 21.70 -0.62 10.67
CA PHE A 357 22.60 -1.64 10.11
C PHE A 357 22.10 -3.07 10.36
N TYR A 358 21.60 -3.35 11.53
CA TYR A 358 20.99 -4.65 11.84
C TYR A 358 19.79 -4.93 10.91
N PHE A 359 18.94 -3.94 10.71
CA PHE A 359 17.79 -4.05 9.81
C PHE A 359 18.22 -4.28 8.35
N LEU A 360 19.18 -3.52 7.87
CA LEU A 360 19.72 -3.66 6.52
C LEU A 360 20.37 -5.02 6.29
N ARG A 361 21.11 -5.54 7.28
CA ARG A 361 21.74 -6.86 7.22
C ARG A 361 20.74 -7.99 7.06
N ALA A 362 19.59 -7.88 7.69
CA ALA A 362 18.54 -8.91 7.59
C ALA A 362 17.95 -9.01 6.15
N ASN A 363 18.10 -7.93 5.34
CA ASN A 363 17.47 -7.80 4.04
C ASN A 363 18.43 -7.62 2.87
N LEU A 364 19.73 -7.37 3.13
CA LEU A 364 20.75 -7.06 2.13
C LEU A 364 22.05 -7.82 2.38
N SER A 365 22.91 -7.91 1.36
CA SER A 365 24.28 -8.34 1.53
C SER A 365 25.05 -7.38 2.48
N ALA A 366 26.09 -7.88 3.16
CA ALA A 366 26.88 -7.06 4.07
C ALA A 366 27.51 -5.84 3.35
N ASP A 367 27.93 -6.01 2.09
CA ASP A 367 28.52 -4.94 1.29
C ASP A 367 27.50 -3.89 0.86
N ASP A 368 26.29 -4.29 0.50
CA ASP A 368 25.22 -3.35 0.14
C ASP A 368 24.70 -2.61 1.38
N ALA A 369 24.60 -3.29 2.52
CA ALA A 369 24.26 -2.65 3.79
C ALA A 369 25.31 -1.59 4.18
N LYS A 370 26.61 -1.89 4.01
CA LYS A 370 27.70 -0.92 4.25
C LYS A 370 27.62 0.31 3.34
N LYS A 371 27.31 0.14 2.06
CA LYS A 371 27.11 1.27 1.13
C LYS A 371 25.99 2.21 1.59
N LEU A 372 24.90 1.65 2.12
CA LEU A 372 23.76 2.43 2.59
C LEU A 372 23.98 3.10 3.95
N CYS A 373 24.92 2.63 4.76
CA CYS A 373 25.34 3.28 6.01
C CYS A 373 26.08 4.62 5.81
N GLY A 374 26.61 4.88 4.63
CA GLY A 374 27.28 6.14 4.31
C GLY A 374 28.58 6.37 5.12
N THR A 375 28.88 7.64 5.43
CA THR A 375 30.15 8.07 6.05
C THR A 375 30.32 7.75 7.53
N ASN A 376 29.27 7.21 8.20
CA ASN A 376 29.30 6.87 9.63
C ASN A 376 29.49 5.36 9.86
N ASN A 377 30.42 4.76 9.12
CA ASN A 377 30.67 3.32 9.11
C ASN A 377 30.96 2.75 10.50
N ASP A 378 31.69 3.48 11.36
CA ASP A 378 32.04 3.00 12.72
C ASP A 378 30.82 2.69 13.59
N LEU A 379 29.79 3.52 13.53
CA LEU A 379 28.53 3.28 14.27
C LEU A 379 27.71 2.14 13.65
N CYS A 380 27.72 2.02 12.35
CA CYS A 380 27.13 0.90 11.65
C CYS A 380 27.86 -0.42 11.94
N ASP A 381 29.20 -0.40 11.97
CA ASP A 381 30.03 -1.57 12.30
C ASP A 381 29.84 -2.00 13.78
N GLN A 382 29.62 -1.06 14.69
CA GLN A 382 29.22 -1.38 16.07
C GLN A 382 27.87 -2.07 16.15
N GLY A 383 26.90 -1.69 15.34
CA GLY A 383 25.61 -2.38 15.20
C GLY A 383 25.76 -3.81 14.67
N PHE A 384 26.78 -4.04 13.83
CA PHE A 384 27.10 -5.36 13.31
C PHE A 384 27.64 -6.32 14.38
N GLN A 385 28.37 -5.80 15.36
CA GLN A 385 29.06 -6.59 16.38
C GLN A 385 28.25 -6.81 17.67
N LYS A 386 27.22 -6.01 17.91
CA LYS A 386 26.42 -6.08 19.15
C LYS A 386 25.17 -6.92 19.01
N ASN A 387 25.07 -7.97 19.83
CA ASN A 387 23.83 -8.60 20.31
C ASN A 387 23.16 -7.73 21.40
N ALA A 388 23.09 -6.43 21.24
CA ALA A 388 22.61 -5.54 22.30
C ALA A 388 21.08 -5.53 22.40
N LEU A 389 20.60 -5.90 23.56
CA LEU A 389 19.22 -5.74 24.02
C LEU A 389 19.03 -4.31 24.54
N ASP A 390 18.76 -3.35 23.67
CA ASP A 390 18.31 -2.05 24.11
C ASP A 390 16.87 -1.75 23.64
N SER A 391 16.37 -0.58 24.00
CA SER A 391 14.98 -0.19 23.73
C SER A 391 14.58 -0.30 22.25
N TRP A 392 15.53 -0.17 21.35
CA TRP A 392 15.33 -0.32 19.92
C TRP A 392 15.07 -1.76 19.48
N GLN A 393 15.67 -2.75 20.14
CA GLN A 393 15.36 -4.16 19.87
C GLN A 393 13.93 -4.52 20.32
N GLU A 394 13.44 -3.90 21.36
CA GLU A 394 12.04 -4.05 21.79
C GLU A 394 11.09 -3.50 20.73
N ILE A 395 11.40 -2.33 20.19
CA ILE A 395 10.64 -1.74 19.10
C ILE A 395 10.74 -2.58 17.81
N LYS A 396 11.94 -3.09 17.47
CA LYS A 396 12.12 -4.00 16.33
C LYS A 396 11.33 -5.29 16.46
N LYS A 397 11.30 -5.91 17.63
CA LYS A 397 10.44 -7.09 17.87
C LYS A 397 8.97 -6.74 17.55
N THR A 398 8.63 -5.47 17.63
CA THR A 398 7.30 -4.95 17.27
C THR A 398 7.07 -4.89 15.77
N PHE A 399 8.12 -4.76 14.94
CA PHE A 399 8.02 -4.60 13.48
C PHE A 399 8.57 -5.77 12.66
N ALA A 400 9.42 -6.62 13.22
CA ALA A 400 10.18 -7.65 12.50
C ALA A 400 9.63 -9.08 12.65
N ARG A 401 8.48 -9.28 13.31
CA ARG A 401 7.84 -10.61 13.44
C ARG A 401 6.48 -10.64 12.83
#